data_0c254c3007a0a69c6410ad46e10ce3d7
#
_entry.id   0c254c3007a0a69c6410ad46e10ce3d7
#
_cell.length_a   1.000
_cell.length_b   1.000
_cell.length_c   1.000
_cell.angle_alpha   90.00
_cell.angle_beta   90.00
_cell.angle_gamma   90.00
#
_symmetry.space_group_name_H-M   'P 1'
#
loop_
_entity.id
_entity.type
_entity.pdbx_description
1 polymer ?
#
loop_
_entity_poly.entity_id
_entity_poly.type
_entity_poly.pdbx_seq_one_letter_code
_entity_poly.pdbx_strand_id
1 'polypeptide(L)'
;MNILETPEKDTDYSVPALARGLSVLGMFNARTRSLSIQEIAERLGVSTSAVYRILFTLTSMGYLNKHNTQYELGARVISDGFSYLASRDIVEVAMPHLNELRDRTSLSCHLSIREHTDSLYLYRAFAAQRLSVNIPVGTRIACHCTAMGRMLLTALSDNELGALYQHIRLDDYPTPAPRTLPELQALIEGDRNLGWVLHRSDYSTAIATAVKDHNGKVAAAINLSGPDAVMDPAGAKERFLGLLLECSAKISRDLGHRD
;
A
#
# COMPACT_ATOMS: atom_id res chain seq x y z
N MET A 1 -14.98 1.98 -2.54
CA MET A 1 -14.38 3.26 -2.12
C MET A 1 -13.98 4.02 -3.37
N ASN A 2 -14.54 5.19 -3.59
CA ASN A 2 -14.39 5.97 -4.84
C ASN A 2 -12.98 6.59 -4.88
N ILE A 3 -12.16 6.18 -5.84
CA ILE A 3 -10.74 6.57 -5.96
C ILE A 3 -10.55 7.93 -6.67
N LEU A 4 -11.61 8.62 -7.04
CA LEU A 4 -11.55 9.85 -7.84
C LEU A 4 -12.48 10.95 -7.29
N GLU A 5 -12.17 11.50 -6.13
CA GLU A 5 -12.54 12.88 -5.83
C GLU A 5 -11.37 13.79 -6.22
N THR A 6 -11.37 14.23 -7.48
CA THR A 6 -10.55 15.35 -7.94
C THR A 6 -11.14 16.66 -7.39
N PRO A 7 -10.30 17.62 -6.94
CA PRO A 7 -10.78 18.93 -6.50
C PRO A 7 -11.52 19.63 -7.65
N GLU A 8 -12.65 20.27 -7.35
CA GLU A 8 -13.63 20.85 -8.27
C GLU A 8 -13.11 21.87 -9.32
N LYS A 9 -11.84 22.21 -9.34
CA LYS A 9 -11.25 23.20 -10.27
C LYS A 9 -10.55 22.63 -11.50
N ASP A 10 -10.30 21.29 -11.57
CA ASP A 10 -9.54 20.67 -12.67
C ASP A 10 -10.38 19.83 -13.64
N THR A 11 -11.71 19.86 -13.54
CA THR A 11 -12.59 19.06 -14.41
C THR A 11 -12.55 19.49 -15.88
N ASP A 12 -12.11 20.71 -16.17
CA ASP A 12 -12.11 21.25 -17.55
C ASP A 12 -10.97 20.67 -18.42
N TYR A 13 -9.92 20.09 -17.81
CA TYR A 13 -8.78 19.46 -18.51
C TYR A 13 -8.84 17.92 -18.53
N SER A 14 -9.83 17.31 -17.90
CA SER A 14 -9.95 15.86 -17.88
C SER A 14 -10.39 15.32 -19.24
N VAL A 15 -9.86 14.14 -19.63
CA VAL A 15 -10.31 13.41 -20.82
C VAL A 15 -11.25 12.28 -20.36
N PRO A 16 -12.59 12.46 -20.51
CA PRO A 16 -13.54 11.53 -19.91
C PRO A 16 -13.39 10.07 -20.39
N ALA A 17 -13.01 9.88 -21.66
CA ALA A 17 -12.80 8.54 -22.22
C ALA A 17 -11.58 7.85 -21.58
N LEU A 18 -10.49 8.59 -21.32
CA LEU A 18 -9.30 8.07 -20.65
C LEU A 18 -9.61 7.72 -19.19
N ALA A 19 -10.27 8.63 -18.46
CA ALA A 19 -10.67 8.39 -17.08
C ALA A 19 -11.53 7.11 -16.95
N ARG A 20 -12.52 6.95 -17.82
CA ARG A 20 -13.36 5.74 -17.87
C ARG A 20 -12.54 4.49 -18.20
N GLY A 21 -11.60 4.57 -19.13
CA GLY A 21 -10.72 3.44 -19.48
C GLY A 21 -9.89 2.98 -18.27
N LEU A 22 -9.28 3.89 -17.54
CA LEU A 22 -8.54 3.58 -16.32
C LEU A 22 -9.46 3.03 -15.22
N SER A 23 -10.67 3.59 -15.08
CA SER A 23 -11.67 3.07 -14.13
C SER A 23 -12.08 1.64 -14.45
N VAL A 24 -12.18 1.25 -15.72
CA VAL A 24 -12.46 -0.14 -16.12
C VAL A 24 -11.37 -1.08 -15.62
N LEU A 25 -10.10 -0.72 -15.78
CA LEU A 25 -8.99 -1.57 -15.28
C LEU A 25 -9.06 -1.76 -13.76
N GLY A 26 -9.46 -0.73 -13.00
CA GLY A 26 -9.63 -0.78 -11.56
C GLY A 26 -10.82 -1.63 -11.07
N MET A 27 -11.73 -2.07 -11.96
CA MET A 27 -12.87 -2.93 -11.59
C MET A 27 -12.47 -4.39 -11.34
N PHE A 28 -11.32 -4.81 -11.85
CA PHE A 28 -10.84 -6.18 -11.76
C PHE A 28 -9.97 -6.37 -10.52
N ASN A 29 -10.15 -7.49 -9.84
CA ASN A 29 -9.37 -7.87 -8.66
C ASN A 29 -9.46 -9.39 -8.43
N ALA A 30 -8.88 -9.90 -7.34
CA ALA A 30 -8.88 -11.33 -7.03
C ALA A 30 -10.29 -11.95 -6.90
N ARG A 31 -11.31 -11.15 -6.53
CA ARG A 31 -12.71 -11.58 -6.39
C ARG A 31 -13.50 -11.38 -7.68
N THR A 32 -13.17 -10.33 -8.45
CA THR A 32 -13.83 -9.96 -9.71
C THR A 32 -12.81 -10.16 -10.84
N ARG A 33 -12.70 -11.38 -11.34
CA ARG A 33 -11.70 -11.74 -12.35
C ARG A 33 -12.18 -11.47 -13.78
N SER A 34 -13.48 -11.57 -14.02
CA SER A 34 -14.08 -11.32 -15.33
C SER A 34 -15.36 -10.48 -15.20
N LEU A 35 -15.68 -9.71 -16.22
CA LEU A 35 -16.87 -8.86 -16.30
C LEU A 35 -17.38 -8.84 -17.75
N SER A 36 -18.71 -8.83 -17.90
CA SER A 36 -19.38 -8.57 -19.18
C SER A 36 -19.44 -7.07 -19.48
N ILE A 37 -19.71 -6.73 -20.75
CA ILE A 37 -19.91 -5.34 -21.15
C ILE A 37 -21.06 -4.66 -20.41
N GLN A 38 -22.13 -5.42 -20.09
CA GLN A 38 -23.30 -4.92 -19.37
C GLN A 38 -22.93 -4.53 -17.93
N GLU A 39 -22.21 -5.40 -17.20
CA GLU A 39 -21.75 -5.14 -15.84
C GLU A 39 -20.80 -3.93 -15.77
N ILE A 40 -19.90 -3.79 -16.76
CA ILE A 40 -18.99 -2.64 -16.84
C ILE A 40 -19.78 -1.35 -17.12
N ALA A 41 -20.76 -1.40 -18.04
CA ALA A 41 -21.60 -0.26 -18.40
C ALA A 41 -22.42 0.22 -17.18
N GLU A 42 -23.01 -0.71 -16.45
CA GLU A 42 -23.75 -0.44 -15.22
C GLU A 42 -22.88 0.23 -14.17
N ARG A 43 -21.69 -0.31 -13.90
CA ARG A 43 -20.73 0.26 -12.92
C ARG A 43 -20.21 1.64 -13.31
N LEU A 44 -20.08 1.93 -14.62
CA LEU A 44 -19.68 3.24 -15.12
C LEU A 44 -20.84 4.25 -15.25
N GLY A 45 -22.07 3.79 -15.16
CA GLY A 45 -23.26 4.64 -15.38
C GLY A 45 -23.37 5.16 -16.82
N VAL A 46 -22.92 4.38 -17.84
CA VAL A 46 -22.94 4.78 -19.25
C VAL A 46 -23.51 3.68 -20.15
N SER A 47 -23.83 4.03 -21.41
CA SER A 47 -24.36 3.05 -22.36
C SER A 47 -23.33 1.99 -22.78
N THR A 48 -23.78 0.79 -23.10
CA THR A 48 -22.94 -0.31 -23.61
C THR A 48 -22.17 0.07 -24.88
N SER A 49 -22.75 0.93 -25.74
CA SER A 49 -22.08 1.43 -26.95
C SER A 49 -20.88 2.33 -26.62
N ALA A 50 -20.97 3.15 -25.56
CA ALA A 50 -19.85 3.97 -25.09
C ALA A 50 -18.75 3.09 -24.50
N VAL A 51 -19.12 2.08 -23.71
CA VAL A 51 -18.18 1.12 -23.11
C VAL A 51 -17.50 0.27 -24.17
N TYR A 52 -18.21 -0.15 -25.21
CA TYR A 52 -17.64 -0.98 -26.27
C TYR A 52 -16.37 -0.37 -26.90
N ARG A 53 -16.37 0.95 -27.17
CA ARG A 53 -15.20 1.64 -27.74
C ARG A 53 -14.00 1.63 -26.76
N ILE A 54 -14.26 1.78 -25.47
CA ILE A 54 -13.23 1.71 -24.43
C ILE A 54 -12.66 0.30 -24.35
N LEU A 55 -13.52 -0.71 -24.28
CA LEU A 55 -13.11 -2.11 -24.20
C LEU A 55 -12.35 -2.55 -25.46
N PHE A 56 -12.78 -2.12 -26.65
CA PHE A 56 -12.05 -2.36 -27.89
C PHE A 56 -10.62 -1.80 -27.80
N THR A 57 -10.45 -0.55 -27.35
CA THR A 57 -9.14 0.08 -27.21
C THR A 57 -8.28 -0.66 -26.19
N LEU A 58 -8.80 -0.94 -24.98
CA LEU A 58 -8.07 -1.65 -23.96
C LEU A 58 -7.66 -3.07 -24.38
N THR A 59 -8.51 -3.75 -25.15
CA THR A 59 -8.22 -5.09 -25.68
C THR A 59 -7.15 -5.01 -26.79
N SER A 60 -7.26 -4.06 -27.71
CA SER A 60 -6.26 -3.87 -28.78
C SER A 60 -4.88 -3.50 -28.26
N MET A 61 -4.82 -2.83 -27.09
CA MET A 61 -3.59 -2.46 -26.41
C MET A 61 -3.05 -3.54 -25.44
N GLY A 62 -3.77 -4.67 -25.29
CA GLY A 62 -3.37 -5.78 -24.42
C GLY A 62 -3.63 -5.59 -22.93
N TYR A 63 -4.36 -4.54 -22.53
CA TYR A 63 -4.78 -4.32 -21.15
C TYR A 63 -5.95 -5.21 -20.72
N LEU A 64 -6.77 -5.63 -21.68
CA LEU A 64 -7.84 -6.61 -21.47
C LEU A 64 -7.71 -7.75 -22.48
N ASN A 65 -8.14 -8.93 -22.07
CA ASN A 65 -8.44 -10.06 -22.93
C ASN A 65 -9.96 -10.24 -23.02
N LYS A 66 -10.47 -10.60 -24.19
CA LYS A 66 -11.87 -10.94 -24.39
C LYS A 66 -12.01 -12.44 -24.61
N HIS A 67 -12.80 -13.08 -23.77
CA HIS A 67 -13.20 -14.49 -23.91
C HIS A 67 -14.71 -14.57 -24.04
N ASN A 68 -15.20 -14.86 -25.24
CA ASN A 68 -16.64 -14.82 -25.58
C ASN A 68 -17.27 -13.45 -25.26
N THR A 69 -18.13 -13.38 -24.24
CA THR A 69 -18.82 -12.17 -23.78
C THR A 69 -18.16 -11.53 -22.56
N GLN A 70 -17.09 -12.14 -22.03
CA GLN A 70 -16.41 -11.72 -20.82
C GLN A 70 -15.07 -11.05 -21.12
N TYR A 71 -14.68 -10.09 -20.30
CA TYR A 71 -13.40 -9.39 -20.33
C TYR A 71 -12.63 -9.68 -19.04
N GLU A 72 -11.33 -9.84 -19.15
CA GLU A 72 -10.39 -10.11 -18.07
C GLU A 72 -9.16 -9.21 -18.22
N LEU A 73 -8.37 -9.02 -17.15
CA LEU A 73 -7.11 -8.28 -17.26
C LEU A 73 -6.13 -8.98 -18.21
N GLY A 74 -5.55 -8.21 -19.09
CA GLY A 74 -4.47 -8.64 -19.98
C GLY A 74 -3.08 -8.50 -19.33
N ALA A 75 -2.09 -9.20 -19.88
CA ALA A 75 -0.71 -9.22 -19.36
C ALA A 75 -0.02 -7.84 -19.39
N ARG A 76 -0.49 -6.90 -20.21
CA ARG A 76 0.06 -5.54 -20.29
C ARG A 76 0.03 -4.81 -18.94
N VAL A 77 -1.00 -5.05 -18.11
CA VAL A 77 -1.11 -4.48 -16.76
C VAL A 77 0.09 -4.88 -15.90
N ILE A 78 0.56 -6.14 -16.01
CA ILE A 78 1.74 -6.62 -15.29
C ILE A 78 3.00 -5.90 -15.78
N SER A 79 3.16 -5.73 -17.09
CA SER A 79 4.34 -5.07 -17.67
C SER A 79 4.48 -3.62 -17.20
N ASP A 80 3.37 -2.88 -17.19
CA ASP A 80 3.38 -1.49 -16.75
C ASP A 80 3.59 -1.38 -15.22
N GLY A 81 2.96 -2.26 -14.44
CA GLY A 81 3.20 -2.36 -13.00
C GLY A 81 4.63 -2.74 -12.66
N PHE A 82 5.25 -3.67 -13.41
CA PHE A 82 6.64 -4.04 -13.24
C PHE A 82 7.59 -2.89 -13.60
N SER A 83 7.30 -2.12 -14.65
CA SER A 83 8.09 -0.93 -15.01
C SER A 83 8.10 0.10 -13.88
N TYR A 84 6.98 0.28 -13.16
CA TYR A 84 6.95 1.11 -11.96
C TYR A 84 7.86 0.56 -10.86
N LEU A 85 7.77 -0.73 -10.55
CA LEU A 85 8.60 -1.36 -9.52
C LEU A 85 10.10 -1.29 -9.87
N ALA A 86 10.45 -1.56 -11.13
CA ALA A 86 11.83 -1.50 -11.62
C ALA A 86 12.41 -0.08 -11.62
N SER A 87 11.58 0.95 -11.60
CA SER A 87 12.03 2.34 -11.43
C SER A 87 12.30 2.73 -9.97
N ARG A 88 12.14 1.80 -9.03
CA ARG A 88 12.29 2.02 -7.59
C ARG A 88 13.44 1.20 -7.03
N ASP A 89 14.64 1.77 -7.02
CA ASP A 89 15.86 1.15 -6.47
C ASP A 89 15.64 0.59 -5.06
N ILE A 90 14.75 1.21 -4.26
CA ILE A 90 14.42 0.78 -2.91
C ILE A 90 13.88 -0.65 -2.83
N VAL A 91 13.17 -1.13 -3.87
CA VAL A 91 12.65 -2.50 -3.91
C VAL A 91 13.80 -3.49 -4.11
N GLU A 92 14.72 -3.20 -5.04
CA GLU A 92 15.89 -4.03 -5.30
C GLU A 92 16.81 -4.10 -4.09
N VAL A 93 17.06 -2.95 -3.43
CA VAL A 93 17.89 -2.86 -2.24
C VAL A 93 17.24 -3.57 -1.05
N ALA A 94 15.94 -3.40 -0.80
CA ALA A 94 15.28 -3.96 0.36
C ALA A 94 15.01 -5.46 0.26
N MET A 95 14.81 -5.99 -0.94
CA MET A 95 14.40 -7.37 -1.18
C MET A 95 15.30 -8.42 -0.51
N PRO A 96 16.64 -8.43 -0.64
CA PRO A 96 17.49 -9.43 -0.01
C PRO A 96 17.41 -9.36 1.52
N HIS A 97 17.39 -8.18 2.10
CA HIS A 97 17.31 -7.99 3.56
C HIS A 97 15.96 -8.45 4.13
N LEU A 98 14.86 -8.17 3.45
CA LEU A 98 13.53 -8.61 3.87
C LEU A 98 13.36 -10.13 3.74
N ASN A 99 13.97 -10.76 2.73
CA ASN A 99 14.01 -12.22 2.64
C ASN A 99 14.82 -12.83 3.78
N GLU A 100 15.99 -12.29 4.11
CA GLU A 100 16.79 -12.72 5.27
C GLU A 100 15.97 -12.58 6.57
N LEU A 101 15.30 -11.43 6.74
CA LEU A 101 14.48 -11.17 7.93
C LEU A 101 13.34 -12.19 8.07
N ARG A 102 12.62 -12.48 6.96
CA ARG A 102 11.60 -13.55 6.91
C ARG A 102 12.19 -14.90 7.32
N ASP A 103 13.34 -15.26 6.79
CA ASP A 103 13.96 -16.57 7.04
C ASP A 103 14.41 -16.71 8.51
N ARG A 104 14.92 -15.62 9.12
CA ARG A 104 15.32 -15.57 10.54
C ARG A 104 14.13 -15.59 11.50
N THR A 105 12.97 -15.09 11.08
CA THR A 105 11.80 -14.90 11.95
C THR A 105 10.67 -15.87 11.67
N SER A 106 10.63 -16.44 10.46
CA SER A 106 9.49 -17.17 9.91
C SER A 106 8.19 -16.34 9.87
N LEU A 107 8.31 -15.01 9.84
CA LEU A 107 7.19 -14.07 9.74
C LEU A 107 7.18 -13.37 8.39
N SER A 108 6.00 -12.97 7.93
CA SER A 108 5.87 -12.17 6.70
C SER A 108 6.41 -10.75 6.91
N CYS A 109 7.19 -10.28 5.94
CA CYS A 109 7.74 -8.93 5.91
C CYS A 109 7.24 -8.18 4.70
N HIS A 110 6.97 -6.89 4.84
CA HIS A 110 6.52 -6.07 3.74
C HIS A 110 7.33 -4.78 3.67
N LEU A 111 7.36 -4.18 2.47
CA LEU A 111 7.86 -2.84 2.20
C LEU A 111 6.74 -2.00 1.64
N SER A 112 6.59 -0.78 2.12
CA SER A 112 5.63 0.18 1.59
C SER A 112 6.20 1.59 1.52
N ILE A 113 5.63 2.39 0.62
CA ILE A 113 5.86 3.84 0.52
C ILE A 113 4.55 4.58 0.76
N ARG A 114 4.64 5.88 1.05
CA ARG A 114 3.46 6.74 1.15
C ARG A 114 3.05 7.28 -0.22
N GLU A 115 1.80 7.13 -0.52
CA GLU A 115 1.11 7.73 -1.67
C GLU A 115 -0.09 8.53 -1.14
N HIS A 116 0.07 9.85 -1.01
CA HIS A 116 -0.92 10.71 -0.34
C HIS A 116 -1.21 10.23 1.09
N THR A 117 -2.46 9.84 1.37
CA THR A 117 -2.91 9.31 2.66
C THR A 117 -2.81 7.80 2.78
N ASP A 118 -2.34 7.12 1.73
CA ASP A 118 -2.26 5.67 1.66
C ASP A 118 -0.82 5.15 1.77
N SER A 119 -0.68 3.98 2.34
CA SER A 119 0.51 3.12 2.31
C SER A 119 0.37 2.17 1.11
N LEU A 120 1.24 2.32 0.10
CA LEU A 120 1.30 1.45 -1.08
C LEU A 120 2.35 0.35 -0.83
N TYR A 121 1.92 -0.91 -0.87
CA TYR A 121 2.76 -2.07 -0.68
C TYR A 121 3.54 -2.40 -1.95
N LEU A 122 4.88 -2.32 -1.90
CA LEU A 122 5.78 -2.53 -3.05
C LEU A 122 6.44 -3.90 -3.05
N TYR A 123 6.67 -4.49 -1.88
CA TYR A 123 7.32 -5.79 -1.78
C TYR A 123 6.78 -6.59 -0.61
N ARG A 124 6.89 -7.92 -0.74
CA ARG A 124 6.47 -8.88 0.26
C ARG A 124 7.42 -10.08 0.27
N ALA A 125 8.11 -10.29 1.40
CA ALA A 125 8.76 -11.56 1.72
C ALA A 125 7.75 -12.44 2.46
N PHE A 126 7.14 -13.36 1.74
CA PHE A 126 6.06 -14.22 2.27
C PHE A 126 6.61 -15.37 3.11
N ALA A 127 6.06 -15.54 4.32
CA ALA A 127 6.31 -16.71 5.17
C ALA A 127 5.23 -17.76 4.93
N ALA A 128 5.64 -18.96 4.48
CA ALA A 128 4.74 -20.08 4.21
C ALA A 128 4.30 -20.76 5.52
N GLN A 129 3.52 -20.08 6.36
CA GLN A 129 2.91 -20.62 7.57
C GLN A 129 1.40 -20.75 7.42
N ARG A 130 0.78 -21.65 8.22
CA ARG A 130 -0.68 -21.88 8.21
C ARG A 130 -1.49 -20.61 8.47
N LEU A 131 -0.96 -19.72 9.32
CA LEU A 131 -1.54 -18.41 9.63
C LEU A 131 -0.46 -17.36 9.31
N SER A 132 -0.56 -16.70 8.18
CA SER A 132 0.35 -15.63 7.80
C SER A 132 -0.44 -14.41 7.34
N VAL A 133 0.01 -13.23 7.76
CA VAL A 133 -0.51 -11.97 7.22
C VAL A 133 0.01 -11.84 5.79
N ASN A 134 -0.90 -11.82 4.84
CA ASN A 134 -0.58 -11.85 3.43
C ASN A 134 -1.24 -10.67 2.69
N ILE A 135 -0.54 -9.53 2.61
CA ILE A 135 -0.99 -8.36 1.88
C ILE A 135 -0.29 -8.35 0.51
N PRO A 136 -1.05 -8.41 -0.60
CA PRO A 136 -0.47 -8.40 -1.95
C PRO A 136 0.28 -7.10 -2.28
N VAL A 137 1.29 -7.18 -3.14
CA VAL A 137 1.93 -6.02 -3.77
C VAL A 137 0.89 -5.24 -4.58
N GLY A 138 0.95 -3.91 -4.53
CA GLY A 138 -0.02 -3.01 -5.14
C GLY A 138 -1.22 -2.67 -4.24
N THR A 139 -1.35 -3.33 -3.07
CA THR A 139 -2.40 -2.97 -2.11
C THR A 139 -2.17 -1.57 -1.55
N ARG A 140 -3.25 -0.81 -1.42
CA ARG A 140 -3.29 0.50 -0.76
C ARG A 140 -4.11 0.39 0.51
N ILE A 141 -3.56 0.86 1.62
CA ILE A 141 -4.25 0.91 2.92
C ILE A 141 -3.99 2.29 3.52
N ALA A 142 -5.03 2.90 4.07
CA ALA A 142 -4.90 4.21 4.71
C ALA A 142 -3.78 4.21 5.75
N CYS A 143 -2.87 5.19 5.67
CA CYS A 143 -1.67 5.25 6.51
C CYS A 143 -1.97 5.22 8.00
N HIS A 144 -2.98 5.95 8.45
CA HIS A 144 -3.35 6.02 9.87
C HIS A 144 -3.92 4.71 10.44
N CYS A 145 -4.22 3.73 9.58
CA CYS A 145 -4.78 2.43 9.96
C CYS A 145 -3.74 1.31 10.07
N THR A 146 -2.48 1.55 9.76
CA THR A 146 -1.46 0.48 9.73
C THR A 146 -0.15 0.89 10.39
N ALA A 147 0.62 -0.09 10.88
CA ALA A 147 1.93 0.18 11.49
C ALA A 147 2.89 0.87 10.49
N MET A 148 3.02 0.35 9.26
CA MET A 148 3.88 0.96 8.24
C MET A 148 3.37 2.34 7.82
N GLY A 149 2.06 2.48 7.63
CA GLY A 149 1.48 3.77 7.28
C GLY A 149 1.76 4.85 8.33
N ARG A 150 1.60 4.52 9.62
CA ARG A 150 1.94 5.43 10.71
C ARG A 150 3.41 5.81 10.69
N MET A 151 4.32 4.85 10.48
CA MET A 151 5.75 5.15 10.32
C MET A 151 6.03 6.09 9.13
N LEU A 152 5.33 5.93 8.03
CA LEU A 152 5.46 6.83 6.87
C LEU A 152 4.96 8.25 7.17
N LEU A 153 3.94 8.39 8.02
CA LEU A 153 3.43 9.70 8.45
C LEU A 153 4.40 10.43 9.39
N THR A 154 5.31 9.73 10.08
CA THR A 154 6.33 10.38 10.93
C THR A 154 7.29 11.29 10.15
N ALA A 155 7.37 11.13 8.83
CA ALA A 155 8.14 12.01 7.94
C ALA A 155 7.56 13.40 7.78
N LEU A 156 6.28 13.60 8.14
CA LEU A 156 5.57 14.86 7.98
C LEU A 156 5.64 15.69 9.26
N SER A 157 5.78 17.00 9.13
CA SER A 157 5.50 17.93 10.21
C SER A 157 4.00 17.96 10.54
N ASP A 158 3.64 18.49 11.70
CA ASP A 158 2.23 18.58 12.11
C ASP A 158 1.40 19.44 11.15
N ASN A 159 1.99 20.49 10.55
CA ASN A 159 1.34 21.32 9.55
C ASN A 159 1.09 20.54 8.25
N GLU A 160 2.07 19.76 7.77
CA GLU A 160 1.93 18.92 6.58
C GLU A 160 0.92 17.80 6.82
N LEU A 161 0.93 17.20 8.01
CA LEU A 161 -0.03 16.18 8.41
C LEU A 161 -1.46 16.76 8.45
N GLY A 162 -1.62 17.97 9.03
CA GLY A 162 -2.89 18.69 9.05
C GLY A 162 -3.39 19.00 7.65
N ALA A 163 -2.55 19.52 6.76
CA ALA A 163 -2.91 19.81 5.38
C ALA A 163 -3.29 18.54 4.59
N LEU A 164 -2.57 17.44 4.82
CA LEU A 164 -2.83 16.16 4.15
C LEU A 164 -4.19 15.56 4.55
N TYR A 165 -4.60 15.72 5.82
CA TYR A 165 -5.80 15.11 6.38
C TYR A 165 -7.00 16.05 6.50
N GLN A 166 -6.89 17.32 6.04
CA GLN A 166 -7.93 18.36 6.21
C GLN A 166 -9.31 17.98 5.64
N HIS A 167 -9.35 17.12 4.61
CA HIS A 167 -10.58 16.68 3.95
C HIS A 167 -10.90 15.19 4.21
N ILE A 168 -10.13 14.52 5.06
CA ILE A 168 -10.32 13.11 5.38
C ILE A 168 -11.18 12.98 6.64
N ARG A 169 -12.26 12.24 6.54
CA ARG A 169 -13.11 11.89 7.68
C ARG A 169 -12.54 10.67 8.41
N LEU A 170 -11.74 10.94 9.44
CA LEU A 170 -11.07 9.88 10.23
C LEU A 170 -12.07 9.00 10.99
N ASP A 171 -13.25 9.50 11.30
CA ASP A 171 -14.33 8.77 11.98
C ASP A 171 -15.01 7.71 11.10
N ASP A 172 -14.79 7.72 9.79
CA ASP A 172 -15.27 6.70 8.85
C ASP A 172 -14.45 5.39 8.90
N TYR A 173 -13.32 5.39 9.61
CA TYR A 173 -12.44 4.22 9.71
C TYR A 173 -12.71 3.42 11.00
N PRO A 174 -12.55 2.08 10.97
CA PRO A 174 -12.77 1.25 12.14
C PRO A 174 -11.72 1.47 13.22
N THR A 175 -12.10 1.28 14.47
CA THR A 175 -11.16 1.23 15.59
C THR A 175 -10.17 0.07 15.41
N PRO A 176 -8.91 0.22 15.85
CA PRO A 176 -8.36 1.26 16.73
C PRO A 176 -7.76 2.49 16.01
N ALA A 177 -8.16 2.80 14.77
CA ALA A 177 -7.66 3.98 14.08
C ALA A 177 -8.05 5.28 14.81
N PRO A 178 -7.21 6.34 14.76
CA PRO A 178 -7.54 7.65 15.32
C PRO A 178 -8.75 8.23 14.61
N ARG A 179 -9.62 8.89 15.35
CA ARG A 179 -10.90 9.41 14.85
C ARG A 179 -10.88 10.91 14.56
N THR A 180 -9.87 11.59 15.07
CA THR A 180 -9.71 13.05 14.93
C THR A 180 -8.28 13.39 14.55
N LEU A 181 -8.08 14.56 13.91
CA LEU A 181 -6.74 15.02 13.54
C LEU A 181 -5.83 15.23 14.78
N PRO A 182 -6.29 15.80 15.89
CA PRO A 182 -5.45 15.87 17.11
C PRO A 182 -5.04 14.51 17.66
N GLU A 183 -5.93 13.50 17.64
CA GLU A 183 -5.56 12.13 18.01
C GLU A 183 -4.50 11.56 17.09
N LEU A 184 -4.63 11.76 15.78
CA LEU A 184 -3.65 11.33 14.80
C LEU A 184 -2.30 12.01 15.04
N GLN A 185 -2.26 13.33 15.24
CA GLN A 185 -1.04 14.09 15.50
C GLN A 185 -0.32 13.60 16.76
N ALA A 186 -1.05 13.43 17.86
CA ALA A 186 -0.49 12.90 19.11
C ALA A 186 0.07 11.48 18.93
N LEU A 187 -0.62 10.63 18.17
CA LEU A 187 -0.19 9.27 17.87
C LEU A 187 1.11 9.27 17.04
N ILE A 188 1.17 10.08 15.98
CA ILE A 188 2.34 10.16 15.10
C ILE A 188 3.55 10.77 15.81
N GLU A 189 3.34 11.74 16.72
CA GLU A 189 4.43 12.29 17.56
C GLU A 189 5.01 11.21 18.49
N GLY A 190 4.15 10.40 19.12
CA GLY A 190 4.60 9.24 19.91
C GLY A 190 5.40 8.24 19.10
N ASP A 191 4.94 7.92 17.88
CA ASP A 191 5.62 7.00 16.97
C ASP A 191 6.97 7.55 16.48
N ARG A 192 7.06 8.86 16.22
CA ARG A 192 8.29 9.56 15.84
C ARG A 192 9.35 9.45 16.94
N ASN A 193 8.94 9.65 18.18
CA ASN A 193 9.83 9.58 19.35
C ASN A 193 10.32 8.15 19.62
N LEU A 194 9.48 7.14 19.37
CA LEU A 194 9.84 5.72 19.55
C LEU A 194 10.72 5.19 18.40
N GLY A 195 10.54 5.71 17.17
CA GLY A 195 11.21 5.21 15.97
C GLY A 195 10.65 3.88 15.41
N TRP A 196 9.59 3.36 16.01
CA TRP A 196 8.91 2.15 15.59
C TRP A 196 7.44 2.18 16.03
N VAL A 197 6.60 1.38 15.37
CA VAL A 197 5.16 1.27 15.63
C VAL A 197 4.79 -0.18 15.87
N LEU A 198 4.03 -0.44 16.93
CA LEU A 198 3.28 -1.68 17.09
C LEU A 198 1.81 -1.42 16.81
N HIS A 199 1.22 -2.22 15.97
CA HIS A 199 -0.20 -2.17 15.64
C HIS A 199 -0.82 -3.56 15.77
N ARG A 200 -1.94 -3.63 16.48
CA ARG A 200 -2.74 -4.85 16.61
C ARG A 200 -3.99 -4.71 15.75
N SER A 201 -4.27 -5.72 14.98
CA SER A 201 -5.52 -5.93 14.26
C SER A 201 -6.09 -7.28 14.64
N ASP A 202 -7.25 -7.64 14.11
CA ASP A 202 -7.90 -8.91 14.44
C ASP A 202 -6.94 -10.10 14.33
N TYR A 203 -6.56 -10.68 15.48
CA TYR A 203 -5.69 -11.86 15.61
C TYR A 203 -4.26 -11.73 15.06
N SER A 204 -3.82 -10.52 14.73
CA SER A 204 -2.46 -10.31 14.23
C SER A 204 -1.82 -9.03 14.76
N THR A 205 -0.52 -9.10 15.00
CA THR A 205 0.31 -7.97 15.40
C THR A 205 1.33 -7.67 14.32
N ALA A 206 1.52 -6.39 14.03
CA ALA A 206 2.57 -5.88 13.16
C ALA A 206 3.49 -4.92 13.92
N ILE A 207 4.81 -5.06 13.72
CA ILE A 207 5.81 -4.08 14.16
C ILE A 207 6.41 -3.47 12.91
N ALA A 208 6.48 -2.14 12.84
CA ALA A 208 7.03 -1.43 11.69
C ALA A 208 8.07 -0.40 12.11
N THR A 209 9.01 -0.11 11.21
CA THR A 209 10.00 0.95 11.34
C THR A 209 10.25 1.61 9.98
N ALA A 210 10.86 2.80 10.01
CA ALA A 210 11.19 3.57 8.82
C ALA A 210 12.50 3.09 8.18
N VAL A 211 12.58 3.18 6.86
CA VAL A 211 13.81 3.12 6.08
C VAL A 211 14.14 4.53 5.60
N LYS A 212 15.39 4.96 5.80
CA LYS A 212 15.87 6.31 5.48
C LYS A 212 16.71 6.33 4.21
N ASP A 213 16.60 7.41 3.45
CA ASP A 213 17.48 7.69 2.30
C ASP A 213 18.80 8.36 2.73
N HIS A 214 19.64 8.68 1.74
CA HIS A 214 20.93 9.37 1.91
C HIS A 214 20.82 10.77 2.56
N ASN A 215 19.62 11.37 2.57
CA ASN A 215 19.33 12.66 3.22
C ASN A 215 18.78 12.49 4.65
N GLY A 216 18.65 11.26 5.14
CA GLY A 216 18.01 10.95 6.42
C GLY A 216 16.48 11.05 6.41
N LYS A 217 15.86 11.24 5.25
CA LYS A 217 14.41 11.28 5.12
C LYS A 217 13.83 9.87 5.03
N VAL A 218 12.64 9.69 5.58
CA VAL A 218 11.88 8.44 5.46
C VAL A 218 11.52 8.19 4.00
N ALA A 219 12.18 7.21 3.39
CA ALA A 219 11.94 6.80 2.01
C ALA A 219 10.85 5.72 1.91
N ALA A 220 10.79 4.85 2.91
CA ALA A 220 9.83 3.76 3.00
C ALA A 220 9.61 3.33 4.45
N ALA A 221 8.67 2.40 4.66
CA ALA A 221 8.54 1.65 5.90
C ALA A 221 8.59 0.16 5.62
N ILE A 222 9.13 -0.60 6.57
CA ILE A 222 9.13 -2.05 6.59
C ILE A 222 8.43 -2.58 7.83
N ASN A 223 7.89 -3.78 7.76
CA ASN A 223 7.30 -4.43 8.92
C ASN A 223 7.66 -5.92 9.02
N LEU A 224 7.45 -6.43 10.23
CA LEU A 224 7.19 -7.82 10.53
C LEU A 224 5.74 -7.96 10.97
N SER A 225 5.04 -8.98 10.45
CA SER A 225 3.66 -9.22 10.86
C SER A 225 3.38 -10.72 10.99
N GLY A 226 2.64 -11.06 12.03
CA GLY A 226 2.29 -12.44 12.31
C GLY A 226 1.12 -12.56 13.28
N PRO A 227 0.66 -13.81 13.53
CA PRO A 227 -0.39 -14.08 14.50
C PRO A 227 0.02 -13.66 15.91
N ASP A 228 -0.93 -13.19 16.72
CA ASP A 228 -0.69 -12.80 18.12
C ASP A 228 -0.04 -13.94 18.93
N ALA A 229 -0.43 -15.20 18.68
CA ALA A 229 0.17 -16.37 19.32
C ALA A 229 1.69 -16.48 19.13
N VAL A 230 2.25 -15.86 18.08
CA VAL A 230 3.70 -15.83 17.80
C VAL A 230 4.33 -14.53 18.29
N MET A 231 3.57 -13.42 18.26
CA MET A 231 4.06 -12.09 18.56
C MET A 231 3.97 -11.72 20.06
N ASP A 232 3.06 -12.35 20.80
CA ASP A 232 2.79 -12.04 22.23
C ASP A 232 3.68 -12.77 23.28
N PRO A 233 4.31 -13.94 23.01
CA PRO A 233 5.15 -14.57 24.02
C PRO A 233 6.21 -13.62 24.58
N ALA A 234 6.49 -13.76 25.87
CA ALA A 234 7.47 -12.92 26.58
C ALA A 234 8.83 -12.89 25.86
N GLY A 235 9.35 -11.69 25.61
CA GLY A 235 10.61 -11.48 24.88
C GLY A 235 10.50 -11.56 23.35
N ALA A 236 9.36 -11.99 22.79
CA ALA A 236 9.19 -12.10 21.34
C ALA A 236 9.21 -10.71 20.68
N LYS A 237 8.51 -9.75 21.26
CA LYS A 237 8.45 -8.36 20.78
C LYS A 237 9.83 -7.72 20.69
N GLU A 238 10.61 -7.79 21.76
CA GLU A 238 11.95 -7.20 21.84
C GLU A 238 12.90 -7.86 20.82
N ARG A 239 12.83 -9.18 20.69
CA ARG A 239 13.59 -9.94 19.69
C ARG A 239 13.24 -9.52 18.27
N PHE A 240 11.94 -9.50 17.93
CA PHE A 240 11.49 -9.15 16.59
C PHE A 240 11.75 -7.69 16.25
N LEU A 241 11.57 -6.79 17.20
CA LEU A 241 11.91 -5.39 17.06
C LEU A 241 13.42 -5.21 16.78
N GLY A 242 14.29 -5.86 17.55
CA GLY A 242 15.74 -5.80 17.33
C GLY A 242 16.13 -6.25 15.90
N LEU A 243 15.56 -7.36 15.43
CA LEU A 243 15.81 -7.87 14.07
C LEU A 243 15.27 -6.93 12.98
N LEU A 244 14.12 -6.33 13.21
CA LEU A 244 13.51 -5.38 12.27
C LEU A 244 14.34 -4.08 12.16
N LEU A 245 14.81 -3.54 13.30
CA LEU A 245 15.67 -2.35 13.33
C LEU A 245 17.02 -2.62 12.66
N GLU A 246 17.63 -3.80 12.90
CA GLU A 246 18.86 -4.24 12.20
C GLU A 246 18.63 -4.27 10.69
N CYS A 247 17.53 -4.84 10.25
CA CYS A 247 17.16 -4.92 8.82
C CYS A 247 16.98 -3.53 8.22
N SER A 248 16.24 -2.64 8.90
CA SER A 248 16.03 -1.26 8.45
C SER A 248 17.35 -0.49 8.33
N ALA A 249 18.25 -0.63 9.30
CA ALA A 249 19.55 0.02 9.28
C ALA A 249 20.42 -0.47 8.10
N LYS A 250 20.37 -1.78 7.77
CA LYS A 250 21.07 -2.33 6.59
C LYS A 250 20.51 -1.72 5.31
N ILE A 251 19.20 -1.73 5.11
CA ILE A 251 18.55 -1.17 3.91
C ILE A 251 18.86 0.33 3.80
N SER A 252 18.73 1.09 4.88
CA SER A 252 19.02 2.54 4.89
C SER A 252 20.47 2.83 4.51
N ARG A 253 21.42 2.05 5.02
CA ARG A 253 22.84 2.18 4.67
C ARG A 253 23.09 1.90 3.20
N ASP A 254 22.47 0.87 2.64
CA ASP A 254 22.60 0.52 1.23
C ASP A 254 21.94 1.57 0.30
N LEU A 255 20.95 2.34 0.84
CA LEU A 255 20.40 3.54 0.20
C LEU A 255 21.25 4.81 0.42
N GLY A 256 22.43 4.68 1.04
CA GLY A 256 23.38 5.78 1.25
C GLY A 256 23.19 6.58 2.53
N HIS A 257 22.28 6.16 3.43
CA HIS A 257 22.14 6.79 4.75
C HIS A 257 23.40 6.59 5.59
N ARG A 258 23.87 7.68 6.20
CA ARG A 258 24.99 7.68 7.14
C ARG A 258 24.49 8.29 8.44
N ASP A 259 24.64 7.54 9.55
CA ASP A 259 24.36 8.02 10.92
C ASP A 259 25.29 9.17 11.30
#